data_aa426b4f4d57401b53101f424e3b3464
#
_entry.id   aa426b4f4d57401b53101f424e3b3464
#
_cell.length_a   1.000
_cell.length_b   1.000
_cell.length_c   1.000
_cell.angle_alpha   90.00
_cell.angle_beta   90.00
_cell.angle_gamma   90.00
#
_symmetry.space_group_name_H-M   'P 1'
#
loop_
_entity.id
_entity.type
_entity.pdbx_description
1 polymer ?
#
loop_
_entity_poly.entity_id
_entity_poly.type
_entity_poly.pdbx_seq_one_letter_code
_entity_poly.pdbx_strand_id
1 'polypeptide(L)'
;MKKKLLLIVWFVGICLTAVASVPVVTWDKYSLIIDGRRVCPVMCEVHYSRIPAAEWQQEVRKMKEGGVTVIACYVFWNHIEENEGMFDWSGQRDLRTFLEVCQAEGLPVVLRVGPFCHGEVRCGGIPDWIFAKGCKVRSQDPVFLKYVERLYRQIFTQVQGLQWKDGGPVMACQFDNEYRGSGDYLMALKKMALGIGFDLPFYTRTGWPELSKPVPFGEMIPLYGDYADGFWERSIAETAGNYYKAFNFKAFRSSTAIATEQLGEQEEKLNEGDEQYPYFTCELGGGMMTAYHRRPYLYPEDAYSMAIVKLGSGSNLLGYYMYHGGTNPDGKTWLNEMQRTLATNYNDMPVKNYDFQAPLGEFGQKNPHYYMLRKLHLFMHDWGEQLAPMEAVFPCRQDIPKGDDSFLRWSVRSKDGSGFIFINNY
;
A
#
# COMPACT_ATOMS: atom_id res chain seq x y z
N MET A 1 53.46 48.93 42.90
CA MET A 1 53.20 48.35 41.56
C MET A 1 52.53 46.99 41.76
N LYS A 2 51.21 46.92 41.55
CA LYS A 2 50.45 45.66 41.67
C LYS A 2 50.27 45.08 40.27
N LYS A 3 50.90 43.93 39.96
CA LYS A 3 50.71 43.19 38.72
C LYS A 3 49.34 42.49 38.76
N LYS A 4 48.43 42.86 37.84
CA LYS A 4 47.17 42.15 37.60
C LYS A 4 47.47 40.96 36.66
N LEU A 5 47.21 39.75 37.20
CA LEU A 5 47.27 38.51 36.43
C LEU A 5 45.93 38.32 35.66
N LEU A 6 45.97 38.33 34.34
CA LEU A 6 44.80 38.11 33.48
C LEU A 6 44.68 36.61 33.22
N LEU A 7 43.66 35.96 33.79
CA LEU A 7 43.36 34.54 33.56
C LEU A 7 42.48 34.46 32.31
N ILE A 8 42.99 33.95 31.19
CA ILE A 8 42.23 33.67 29.99
C ILE A 8 41.72 32.22 30.11
N VAL A 9 40.44 32.06 30.35
CA VAL A 9 39.76 30.74 30.36
C VAL A 9 39.30 30.46 28.92
N TRP A 10 39.92 29.47 28.28
CA TRP A 10 39.44 28.94 27.00
C TRP A 10 38.27 27.98 27.25
N PHE A 11 37.09 28.39 26.83
CA PHE A 11 35.93 27.48 26.76
C PHE A 11 36.05 26.67 25.45
N VAL A 12 36.52 25.43 25.52
CA VAL A 12 36.39 24.47 24.43
C VAL A 12 34.99 23.94 24.47
N GLY A 13 34.10 24.50 23.68
CA GLY A 13 32.77 23.96 23.46
C GLY A 13 32.88 22.65 22.67
N ILE A 14 32.77 21.51 23.34
CA ILE A 14 32.56 20.21 22.68
C ILE A 14 31.11 20.21 22.17
N CYS A 15 30.91 20.53 20.87
CA CYS A 15 29.67 20.22 20.19
C CYS A 15 29.55 18.69 20.09
N LEU A 16 28.89 18.10 21.05
CA LEU A 16 28.35 16.73 20.91
C LEU A 16 27.22 16.79 19.87
N THR A 17 27.54 16.51 18.62
CA THR A 17 26.55 16.18 17.60
C THR A 17 25.94 14.85 18.04
N ALA A 18 24.78 14.88 18.66
CA ALA A 18 23.98 13.67 18.86
C ALA A 18 23.67 13.13 17.46
N VAL A 19 24.33 12.04 17.09
CA VAL A 19 23.90 11.25 15.93
C VAL A 19 22.54 10.67 16.30
N ALA A 20 21.48 11.19 15.69
CA ALA A 20 20.15 10.64 15.88
C ALA A 20 20.19 9.17 15.46
N SER A 21 19.89 8.26 16.37
CA SER A 21 19.78 6.84 16.05
C SER A 21 18.61 6.65 15.09
N VAL A 22 18.76 5.75 14.12
CA VAL A 22 17.66 5.35 13.24
C VAL A 22 16.55 4.72 14.10
N PRO A 23 15.28 5.14 13.97
CA PRO A 23 14.20 4.60 14.76
C PRO A 23 14.05 3.09 14.57
N VAL A 24 13.87 2.36 15.68
CA VAL A 24 13.68 0.91 15.65
C VAL A 24 12.22 0.62 15.34
N VAL A 25 11.96 -0.09 14.23
CA VAL A 25 10.62 -0.52 13.81
C VAL A 25 10.45 -2.00 14.12
N THR A 26 9.44 -2.31 14.92
CA THR A 26 8.99 -3.67 15.23
C THR A 26 7.48 -3.76 15.08
N TRP A 27 6.92 -4.93 15.32
CA TRP A 27 5.48 -5.14 15.32
C TRP A 27 5.09 -6.28 16.26
N ASP A 28 3.83 -6.30 16.66
CA ASP A 28 3.19 -7.43 17.31
C ASP A 28 1.80 -7.67 16.70
N LYS A 29 0.99 -8.54 17.30
CA LYS A 29 -0.36 -8.84 16.81
C LYS A 29 -1.30 -7.63 16.72
N TYR A 30 -0.96 -6.53 17.35
CA TYR A 30 -1.80 -5.33 17.37
C TYR A 30 -1.36 -4.27 16.36
N SER A 31 -0.07 -3.89 16.34
CA SER A 31 0.36 -2.72 15.57
C SER A 31 1.83 -2.73 15.22
N LEU A 32 2.24 -1.76 14.41
CA LEU A 32 3.64 -1.33 14.35
C LEU A 32 4.02 -0.64 15.66
N ILE A 33 5.29 -0.79 16.01
CA ILE A 33 5.92 -0.18 17.19
C ILE A 33 7.18 0.51 16.70
N ILE A 34 7.25 1.84 16.86
CA ILE A 34 8.42 2.65 16.51
C ILE A 34 9.00 3.23 17.80
N ASP A 35 10.26 2.91 18.09
CA ASP A 35 10.95 3.30 19.34
C ASP A 35 10.14 2.98 20.60
N GLY A 36 9.52 1.80 20.63
CA GLY A 36 8.73 1.31 21.74
C GLY A 36 7.31 1.91 21.85
N ARG A 37 6.91 2.80 20.96
CA ARG A 37 5.56 3.40 20.92
C ARG A 37 4.73 2.78 19.80
N ARG A 38 3.47 2.44 20.13
CA ARG A 38 2.50 1.95 19.14
C ARG A 38 2.06 3.06 18.22
N VAL A 39 1.93 2.72 16.94
CA VAL A 39 1.48 3.66 15.92
C VAL A 39 0.37 3.05 15.06
N CYS A 40 -0.53 3.90 14.57
CA CYS A 40 -1.56 3.58 13.59
C CYS A 40 -1.30 4.39 12.31
N PRO A 41 -0.43 3.92 11.41
CA PRO A 41 -0.09 4.65 10.20
C PRO A 41 -1.27 4.80 9.24
N VAL A 42 -1.23 5.86 8.44
CA VAL A 42 -2.02 6.06 7.25
C VAL A 42 -1.11 5.90 6.04
N MET A 43 -1.24 4.77 5.34
CA MET A 43 -0.40 4.44 4.19
C MET A 43 -1.18 4.66 2.89
N CYS A 44 -0.64 5.44 1.99
CA CYS A 44 -1.35 5.85 0.79
C CYS A 44 -0.59 5.56 -0.49
N GLU A 45 -1.26 4.87 -1.41
CA GLU A 45 -0.68 4.51 -2.70
C GLU A 45 -0.66 5.70 -3.65
N VAL A 46 0.50 5.90 -4.26
CA VAL A 46 0.75 6.80 -5.39
C VAL A 46 1.76 6.17 -6.33
N HIS A 47 1.52 6.26 -7.63
CA HIS A 47 2.46 5.74 -8.62
C HIS A 47 3.32 6.89 -9.17
N TYR A 48 4.56 7.01 -8.70
CA TYR A 48 5.45 8.11 -9.08
C TYR A 48 5.59 8.26 -10.59
N SER A 49 5.66 7.15 -11.32
CA SER A 49 5.80 7.13 -12.77
C SER A 49 4.55 7.59 -13.54
N ARG A 50 3.43 7.84 -12.84
CA ARG A 50 2.18 8.40 -13.39
C ARG A 50 2.01 9.88 -13.08
N ILE A 51 2.98 10.50 -12.40
CA ILE A 51 2.97 11.92 -12.04
C ILE A 51 4.22 12.59 -12.66
N PRO A 52 4.09 13.76 -13.31
CA PRO A 52 5.25 14.50 -13.79
C PRO A 52 6.25 14.76 -12.67
N ALA A 53 7.54 14.52 -12.92
CA ALA A 53 8.58 14.64 -11.88
C ALA A 53 8.62 16.05 -11.25
N ALA A 54 8.32 17.09 -12.02
CA ALA A 54 8.28 18.46 -11.52
C ALA A 54 7.16 18.72 -10.48
N GLU A 55 6.17 17.83 -10.40
CA GLU A 55 5.01 17.95 -9.50
C GLU A 55 5.17 17.12 -8.23
N TRP A 56 6.08 16.16 -8.17
CA TRP A 56 6.20 15.21 -7.05
C TRP A 56 6.22 15.89 -5.68
N GLN A 57 7.01 16.94 -5.51
CA GLN A 57 7.11 17.61 -4.20
C GLN A 57 5.75 18.20 -3.77
N GLN A 58 5.04 18.82 -4.69
CA GLN A 58 3.74 19.40 -4.41
C GLN A 58 2.71 18.30 -4.08
N GLU A 59 2.70 17.21 -4.84
CA GLU A 59 1.73 16.13 -4.66
C GLU A 59 2.00 15.33 -3.38
N VAL A 60 3.25 15.02 -3.07
CA VAL A 60 3.64 14.38 -1.79
C VAL A 60 3.26 15.28 -0.60
N ARG A 61 3.44 16.60 -0.74
CA ARG A 61 3.01 17.56 0.29
C ARG A 61 1.50 17.59 0.48
N LYS A 62 0.71 17.55 -0.59
CA LYS A 62 -0.77 17.42 -0.49
C LYS A 62 -1.17 16.13 0.22
N MET A 63 -0.49 15.01 -0.05
CA MET A 63 -0.75 13.76 0.67
C MET A 63 -0.47 13.92 2.17
N LYS A 64 0.67 14.50 2.55
CA LYS A 64 1.02 14.80 3.95
C LYS A 64 -0.03 15.71 4.61
N GLU A 65 -0.47 16.77 3.94
CA GLU A 65 -1.53 17.65 4.42
C GLU A 65 -2.86 16.90 4.61
N GLY A 66 -3.10 15.85 3.83
CA GLY A 66 -4.22 14.92 3.97
C GLY A 66 -4.12 13.96 5.16
N GLY A 67 -3.03 14.04 5.92
CA GLY A 67 -2.79 13.20 7.10
C GLY A 67 -2.09 11.87 6.77
N VAL A 68 -1.52 11.73 5.58
CA VAL A 68 -0.72 10.56 5.20
C VAL A 68 0.57 10.53 5.99
N THR A 69 0.94 9.35 6.50
CA THR A 69 2.17 9.14 7.28
C THR A 69 3.15 8.19 6.60
N VAL A 70 2.70 7.43 5.61
CA VAL A 70 3.51 6.48 4.83
C VAL A 70 3.07 6.53 3.38
N ILE A 71 3.99 6.60 2.46
CA ILE A 71 3.75 6.43 1.02
C ILE A 71 3.87 4.94 0.66
N ALA A 72 2.93 4.39 -0.11
CA ALA A 72 3.12 3.13 -0.82
C ALA A 72 3.29 3.42 -2.31
N CYS A 73 4.24 2.75 -2.96
CA CYS A 73 4.55 3.05 -4.35
C CYS A 73 5.08 1.83 -5.09
N TYR A 74 4.49 1.52 -6.25
CA TYR A 74 4.99 0.50 -7.17
C TYR A 74 6.15 0.97 -8.03
N VAL A 75 7.07 0.04 -8.30
CA VAL A 75 8.03 0.13 -9.41
C VAL A 75 7.56 -0.80 -10.51
N PHE A 76 6.95 -0.25 -11.55
CA PHE A 76 6.48 -1.04 -12.68
C PHE A 76 7.64 -1.41 -13.61
N TRP A 77 7.91 -2.70 -13.74
CA TRP A 77 9.04 -3.18 -14.52
C TRP A 77 8.99 -2.71 -15.97
N ASN A 78 7.82 -2.80 -16.62
CA ASN A 78 7.65 -2.35 -18.01
C ASN A 78 7.76 -0.83 -18.20
N HIS A 79 7.60 -0.02 -17.13
CA HIS A 79 7.85 1.42 -17.24
C HIS A 79 9.34 1.75 -17.29
N ILE A 80 10.18 0.94 -16.64
CA ILE A 80 11.62 1.19 -16.51
C ILE A 80 12.48 0.33 -17.44
N GLU A 81 11.96 -0.77 -17.98
CA GLU A 81 12.64 -1.66 -18.92
C GLU A 81 11.65 -2.17 -19.98
N GLU A 82 11.20 -1.28 -20.88
CA GLU A 82 10.30 -1.66 -21.95
C GLU A 82 11.02 -2.56 -22.99
N ASN A 83 12.33 -2.34 -23.21
CA ASN A 83 13.18 -3.21 -24.03
C ASN A 83 14.21 -3.90 -23.15
N GLU A 84 14.46 -5.18 -23.43
CA GLU A 84 15.40 -5.99 -22.68
C GLU A 84 16.78 -5.34 -22.58
N GLY A 85 17.25 -5.16 -21.35
CA GLY A 85 18.57 -4.60 -21.02
C GLY A 85 18.65 -3.07 -21.07
N MET A 86 17.57 -2.38 -21.42
CA MET A 86 17.54 -0.92 -21.52
C MET A 86 16.73 -0.33 -20.39
N PHE A 87 17.36 -0.15 -19.24
CA PHE A 87 16.74 0.51 -18.10
C PHE A 87 16.75 2.03 -18.25
N ASP A 88 15.61 2.66 -18.00
CA ASP A 88 15.43 4.11 -18.02
C ASP A 88 15.00 4.62 -16.64
N TRP A 89 15.90 5.33 -15.99
CA TRP A 89 15.69 5.98 -14.70
C TRP A 89 15.66 7.52 -14.85
N SER A 90 15.08 8.02 -15.93
CA SER A 90 15.01 9.45 -16.22
C SER A 90 13.60 10.02 -16.13
N GLY A 91 13.49 11.33 -15.91
CA GLY A 91 12.22 12.03 -15.87
C GLY A 91 11.28 11.43 -14.81
N GLN A 92 10.04 11.14 -15.19
CA GLN A 92 9.07 10.54 -14.26
C GLN A 92 9.35 9.07 -13.91
N ARG A 93 10.43 8.46 -14.44
CA ARG A 93 10.91 7.12 -14.07
C ARG A 93 12.03 7.16 -13.02
N ASP A 94 12.51 8.34 -12.63
CA ASP A 94 13.58 8.54 -11.65
C ASP A 94 13.09 8.22 -10.22
N LEU A 95 13.19 6.94 -9.86
CA LEU A 95 12.80 6.46 -8.54
C LEU A 95 13.61 7.13 -7.43
N ARG A 96 14.92 7.32 -7.64
CA ARG A 96 15.79 7.89 -6.61
C ARG A 96 15.37 9.29 -6.23
N THR A 97 15.18 10.17 -7.22
CA THR A 97 14.70 11.54 -6.99
C THR A 97 13.32 11.54 -6.30
N PHE A 98 12.40 10.65 -6.69
CA PHE A 98 11.12 10.53 -5.99
C PHE A 98 11.27 10.16 -4.51
N LEU A 99 12.15 9.21 -4.18
CA LEU A 99 12.43 8.82 -2.79
C LEU A 99 13.06 9.96 -2.00
N GLU A 100 13.97 10.72 -2.61
CA GLU A 100 14.58 11.91 -2.00
C GLU A 100 13.54 13.01 -1.73
N VAL A 101 12.55 13.18 -2.60
CA VAL A 101 11.40 14.07 -2.35
C VAL A 101 10.57 13.59 -1.16
N CYS A 102 10.26 12.29 -1.07
CA CYS A 102 9.56 11.73 0.09
C CYS A 102 10.35 11.95 1.38
N GLN A 103 11.67 11.75 1.36
CA GLN A 103 12.56 12.01 2.50
C GLN A 103 12.54 13.48 2.92
N ALA A 104 12.63 14.40 1.98
CA ALA A 104 12.58 15.83 2.24
C ALA A 104 11.26 16.28 2.87
N GLU A 105 10.15 15.65 2.50
CA GLU A 105 8.84 15.89 3.11
C GLU A 105 8.64 15.09 4.42
N GLY A 106 9.59 14.22 4.78
CA GLY A 106 9.55 13.41 6.01
C GLY A 106 8.53 12.28 5.97
N LEU A 107 8.26 11.72 4.79
CA LEU A 107 7.36 10.58 4.60
C LEU A 107 8.14 9.31 4.30
N PRO A 108 8.07 8.28 5.16
CA PRO A 108 8.55 6.94 4.87
C PRO A 108 7.83 6.31 3.66
N VAL A 109 8.52 5.37 3.01
CA VAL A 109 8.03 4.70 1.81
C VAL A 109 8.03 3.18 1.99
N VAL A 110 6.92 2.54 1.70
CA VAL A 110 6.81 1.10 1.43
C VAL A 110 6.95 0.92 -0.08
N LEU A 111 8.07 0.36 -0.52
CA LEU A 111 8.36 0.18 -1.93
C LEU A 111 7.84 -1.17 -2.41
N ARG A 112 6.95 -1.15 -3.41
CA ARG A 112 6.34 -2.35 -3.98
C ARG A 112 7.12 -2.72 -5.25
N VAL A 113 8.08 -3.67 -5.11
CA VAL A 113 9.10 -3.95 -6.14
C VAL A 113 8.68 -4.97 -7.19
N GLY A 114 7.46 -5.48 -7.10
CA GLY A 114 7.01 -6.53 -8.01
C GLY A 114 7.70 -7.88 -7.79
N PRO A 115 7.96 -8.67 -8.85
CA PRO A 115 7.97 -8.32 -10.29
C PRO A 115 6.61 -8.13 -10.96
N PHE A 116 5.54 -8.69 -10.40
CA PHE A 116 4.17 -8.44 -10.81
C PHE A 116 3.52 -7.45 -9.84
N CYS A 117 2.95 -6.39 -10.37
CA CYS A 117 2.37 -5.30 -9.58
C CYS A 117 0.85 -5.21 -9.73
N HIS A 118 0.24 -5.79 -10.77
CA HIS A 118 -1.08 -5.44 -11.24
C HIS A 118 -1.11 -3.94 -11.62
N GLY A 119 -1.65 -3.07 -10.77
CA GLY A 119 -1.58 -1.61 -10.94
C GLY A 119 -2.24 -1.10 -12.23
N GLU A 120 -3.10 -1.90 -12.85
CA GLU A 120 -3.74 -1.67 -14.15
C GLU A 120 -2.72 -1.29 -15.24
N VAL A 121 -1.51 -1.84 -15.13
CA VAL A 121 -0.47 -1.76 -16.17
C VAL A 121 -0.47 -3.02 -17.03
N ARG A 122 0.04 -2.88 -18.24
CA ARG A 122 0.16 -4.00 -19.18
C ARG A 122 0.89 -5.18 -18.55
N CYS A 123 0.27 -6.36 -18.60
CA CYS A 123 0.80 -7.61 -18.04
C CYS A 123 1.19 -7.52 -16.54
N GLY A 124 0.51 -6.65 -15.77
CA GLY A 124 0.84 -6.42 -14.37
C GLY A 124 2.24 -5.84 -14.14
N GLY A 125 2.79 -5.19 -15.17
CA GLY A 125 4.13 -4.59 -15.13
C GLY A 125 5.24 -5.49 -15.68
N ILE A 126 5.00 -6.79 -15.93
CA ILE A 126 6.01 -7.68 -16.51
C ILE A 126 6.16 -7.32 -18.01
N PRO A 127 7.37 -7.02 -18.51
CA PRO A 127 7.58 -6.65 -19.90
C PRO A 127 7.25 -7.77 -20.89
N ASP A 128 6.74 -7.41 -22.08
CA ASP A 128 6.35 -8.37 -23.12
C ASP A 128 7.47 -9.34 -23.52
N TRP A 129 8.71 -8.86 -23.55
CA TRP A 129 9.87 -9.67 -23.93
C TRP A 129 10.17 -10.81 -22.94
N ILE A 130 9.70 -10.73 -21.69
CA ILE A 130 9.79 -11.85 -20.71
C ILE A 130 8.94 -13.03 -21.18
N PHE A 131 7.72 -12.77 -21.65
CA PHE A 131 6.83 -13.84 -22.13
C PHE A 131 7.41 -14.54 -23.37
N ALA A 132 8.17 -13.81 -24.20
CA ALA A 132 8.88 -14.38 -25.35
C ALA A 132 10.03 -15.33 -24.95
N LYS A 133 10.47 -15.35 -23.68
CA LYS A 133 11.49 -16.29 -23.20
C LYS A 133 10.95 -17.70 -22.93
N GLY A 134 9.63 -17.90 -22.97
CA GLY A 134 9.01 -19.19 -22.70
C GLY A 134 9.13 -19.68 -21.25
N CYS A 135 9.48 -18.80 -20.31
CA CYS A 135 9.57 -19.10 -18.89
C CYS A 135 8.20 -18.96 -18.21
N LYS A 136 8.02 -19.68 -17.10
CA LYS A 136 6.84 -19.55 -16.27
C LYS A 136 7.01 -18.35 -15.35
N VAL A 137 6.28 -17.26 -15.65
CA VAL A 137 6.27 -16.06 -14.80
C VAL A 137 5.63 -16.32 -13.43
N ARG A 138 5.94 -15.47 -12.44
CA ARG A 138 5.41 -15.56 -11.06
C ARG A 138 5.61 -16.96 -10.46
N SER A 139 6.80 -17.52 -10.63
CA SER A 139 7.16 -18.85 -10.14
C SER A 139 8.66 -18.93 -9.85
N GLN A 140 9.10 -20.08 -9.34
CA GLN A 140 10.53 -20.37 -9.15
C GLN A 140 11.23 -20.85 -10.44
N ASP A 141 10.67 -20.56 -11.62
CA ASP A 141 11.36 -20.83 -12.88
C ASP A 141 12.72 -20.12 -12.90
N PRO A 142 13.84 -20.84 -13.12
CA PRO A 142 15.18 -20.27 -13.01
C PRO A 142 15.45 -19.19 -14.07
N VAL A 143 14.82 -19.27 -15.24
CA VAL A 143 14.95 -18.26 -16.29
C VAL A 143 14.24 -16.98 -15.83
N PHE A 144 13.01 -17.10 -15.31
CA PHE A 144 12.27 -15.97 -14.78
C PHE A 144 13.01 -15.32 -13.60
N LEU A 145 13.46 -16.11 -12.61
CA LEU A 145 14.16 -15.58 -11.43
C LEU A 145 15.47 -14.88 -11.80
N LYS A 146 16.19 -15.32 -12.83
CA LYS A 146 17.38 -14.63 -13.33
C LYS A 146 17.06 -13.19 -13.77
N TYR A 147 15.94 -13.00 -14.47
CA TYR A 147 15.51 -11.65 -14.90
C TYR A 147 14.98 -10.82 -13.75
N VAL A 148 14.30 -11.43 -12.79
CA VAL A 148 13.86 -10.75 -11.55
C VAL A 148 15.06 -10.30 -10.73
N GLU A 149 16.13 -11.11 -10.63
CA GLU A 149 17.37 -10.70 -9.95
C GLU A 149 17.97 -9.46 -10.62
N ARG A 150 17.99 -9.41 -11.95
CA ARG A 150 18.45 -8.22 -12.69
C ARG A 150 17.61 -7.00 -12.38
N LEU A 151 16.28 -7.15 -12.38
CA LEU A 151 15.35 -6.08 -11.98
C LEU A 151 15.66 -5.57 -10.57
N TYR A 152 15.77 -6.48 -9.59
CA TYR A 152 16.01 -6.10 -8.20
C TYR A 152 17.37 -5.43 -8.01
N ARG A 153 18.40 -5.85 -8.72
CA ARG A 153 19.71 -5.15 -8.73
C ARG A 153 19.58 -3.73 -9.25
N GLN A 154 18.80 -3.52 -10.31
CA GLN A 154 18.55 -2.19 -10.87
C GLN A 154 17.75 -1.30 -9.89
N ILE A 155 16.70 -1.83 -9.28
CA ILE A 155 15.96 -1.09 -8.24
C ILE A 155 16.90 -0.77 -7.07
N PHE A 156 17.74 -1.71 -6.66
CA PHE A 156 18.68 -1.50 -5.56
C PHE A 156 19.65 -0.34 -5.82
N THR A 157 20.11 -0.14 -7.06
CA THR A 157 20.95 1.03 -7.38
C THR A 157 20.26 2.36 -7.09
N GLN A 158 18.92 2.40 -7.15
CA GLN A 158 18.13 3.61 -6.85
C GLN A 158 17.91 3.79 -5.35
N VAL A 159 17.83 2.70 -4.57
CA VAL A 159 17.54 2.76 -3.12
C VAL A 159 18.76 2.67 -2.23
N GLN A 160 19.94 2.42 -2.79
CA GLN A 160 21.19 2.34 -2.02
C GLN A 160 21.48 3.66 -1.29
N GLY A 161 21.65 3.56 0.05
CA GLY A 161 21.80 4.71 0.94
C GLY A 161 20.49 5.43 1.29
N LEU A 162 19.34 4.96 0.77
CA LEU A 162 18.01 5.49 1.08
C LEU A 162 17.15 4.48 1.84
N GLN A 163 17.71 3.37 2.29
CA GLN A 163 17.00 2.43 3.14
C GLN A 163 16.84 3.01 4.56
N TRP A 164 15.83 2.53 5.28
CA TRP A 164 15.53 2.96 6.65
C TRP A 164 16.74 2.89 7.59
N LYS A 165 17.49 1.80 7.53
CA LYS A 165 18.70 1.61 8.32
C LYS A 165 19.81 2.65 8.03
N ASP A 166 19.79 3.25 6.85
CA ASP A 166 20.74 4.28 6.41
C ASP A 166 20.22 5.70 6.73
N GLY A 167 19.06 5.82 7.39
CA GLY A 167 18.37 7.08 7.63
C GLY A 167 17.54 7.57 6.44
N GLY A 168 17.34 6.74 5.43
CA GLY A 168 16.53 7.04 4.24
C GLY A 168 15.03 6.74 4.44
N PRO A 169 14.20 7.05 3.46
CA PRO A 169 12.75 6.93 3.57
C PRO A 169 12.24 5.50 3.36
N VAL A 170 12.99 4.60 2.69
CA VAL A 170 12.49 3.25 2.35
C VAL A 170 12.48 2.37 3.59
N MET A 171 11.30 2.21 4.19
CA MET A 171 11.12 1.50 5.46
C MET A 171 10.69 0.03 5.31
N ALA A 172 10.10 -0.33 4.17
CA ALA A 172 9.65 -1.69 3.89
C ALA A 172 9.57 -1.97 2.39
N CYS A 173 9.43 -3.24 2.05
CA CYS A 173 9.32 -3.70 0.68
C CYS A 173 8.19 -4.71 0.56
N GLN A 174 7.38 -4.61 -0.49
CA GLN A 174 6.38 -5.62 -0.85
C GLN A 174 6.84 -6.38 -2.09
N PHE A 175 6.72 -7.71 -2.04
CA PHE A 175 7.03 -8.61 -3.15
C PHE A 175 5.76 -9.12 -3.81
N ASP A 176 5.72 -9.05 -5.15
CA ASP A 176 4.59 -9.48 -5.98
C ASP A 176 3.27 -8.78 -5.56
N ASN A 177 2.15 -9.15 -6.16
CA ASN A 177 0.84 -8.62 -5.77
C ASN A 177 -0.24 -9.69 -5.97
N GLU A 178 -1.16 -9.83 -4.99
CA GLU A 178 -2.28 -10.77 -5.04
C GLU A 178 -1.87 -12.18 -5.51
N TYR A 179 -0.74 -12.65 -5.00
CA TYR A 179 -0.18 -13.93 -5.40
C TYR A 179 -0.90 -15.09 -4.68
N ARG A 180 -1.30 -16.10 -5.45
CA ARG A 180 -2.05 -17.28 -4.98
C ARG A 180 -1.24 -18.57 -4.94
N GLY A 181 -0.02 -18.52 -5.47
CA GLY A 181 0.85 -19.69 -5.55
C GLY A 181 1.53 -20.01 -4.21
N SER A 182 2.59 -20.81 -4.28
CA SER A 182 3.34 -21.21 -3.11
C SER A 182 4.12 -20.05 -2.48
N GLY A 183 4.05 -19.89 -1.17
CA GLY A 183 4.90 -18.98 -0.40
C GLY A 183 6.40 -19.19 -0.62
N ASP A 184 6.82 -20.37 -1.09
CA ASP A 184 8.23 -20.61 -1.44
C ASP A 184 8.76 -19.67 -2.52
N TYR A 185 7.89 -19.24 -3.47
CA TYR A 185 8.26 -18.23 -4.46
C TYR A 185 8.49 -16.86 -3.80
N LEU A 186 7.62 -16.43 -2.91
CA LEU A 186 7.79 -15.16 -2.18
C LEU A 186 9.05 -15.19 -1.31
N MET A 187 9.33 -16.34 -0.67
CA MET A 187 10.57 -16.55 0.09
C MET A 187 11.81 -16.52 -0.80
N ALA A 188 11.72 -17.03 -2.04
CA ALA A 188 12.81 -16.91 -3.00
C ALA A 188 13.08 -15.46 -3.40
N LEU A 189 12.02 -14.65 -3.62
CA LEU A 189 12.15 -13.22 -3.87
C LEU A 189 12.79 -12.48 -2.68
N LYS A 190 12.33 -12.75 -1.46
CA LYS A 190 12.91 -12.17 -0.23
C LYS A 190 14.40 -12.52 -0.09
N LYS A 191 14.75 -13.81 -0.23
CA LYS A 191 16.14 -14.26 -0.17
C LYS A 191 17.02 -13.57 -1.21
N MET A 192 16.51 -13.43 -2.43
CA MET A 192 17.19 -12.72 -3.52
C MET A 192 17.41 -11.25 -3.16
N ALA A 193 16.39 -10.55 -2.69
CA ALA A 193 16.48 -9.14 -2.29
C ALA A 193 17.51 -8.93 -1.18
N LEU A 194 17.48 -9.77 -0.13
CA LEU A 194 18.49 -9.75 0.94
C LEU A 194 19.91 -9.98 0.40
N GLY A 195 20.09 -10.95 -0.51
CA GLY A 195 21.38 -11.25 -1.14
C GLY A 195 21.93 -10.11 -2.02
N ILE A 196 21.05 -9.23 -2.54
CA ILE A 196 21.41 -8.05 -3.31
C ILE A 196 21.82 -6.89 -2.39
N GLY A 197 21.25 -6.81 -1.17
CA GLY A 197 21.53 -5.75 -0.21
C GLY A 197 20.32 -5.00 0.30
N PHE A 198 19.10 -5.39 -0.06
CA PHE A 198 17.91 -4.90 0.61
C PHE A 198 17.92 -5.39 2.06
N ASP A 199 18.00 -4.48 2.98
CA ASP A 199 18.04 -4.76 4.42
C ASP A 199 17.06 -3.80 5.11
N LEU A 200 15.81 -4.22 5.09
CA LEU A 200 14.66 -3.41 5.50
C LEU A 200 14.08 -3.95 6.81
N PRO A 201 13.43 -3.12 7.63
CA PRO A 201 12.87 -3.52 8.91
C PRO A 201 11.87 -4.69 8.83
N PHE A 202 11.08 -4.74 7.77
CA PHE A 202 10.16 -5.85 7.51
C PHE A 202 9.80 -5.93 6.02
N TYR A 203 9.23 -7.07 5.64
CA TYR A 203 8.72 -7.33 4.29
C TYR A 203 7.22 -7.57 4.37
N THR A 204 6.48 -7.14 3.32
CA THR A 204 5.03 -7.24 3.26
C THR A 204 4.57 -8.04 2.04
N ARG A 205 3.36 -8.54 2.10
CA ARG A 205 2.63 -9.15 0.97
C ARG A 205 1.15 -8.77 1.02
N THR A 206 0.44 -8.81 -0.09
CA THR A 206 -1.03 -8.83 -0.08
C THR A 206 -1.50 -10.15 0.54
N GLY A 207 -2.42 -10.07 1.51
CA GLY A 207 -2.89 -11.21 2.30
C GLY A 207 -4.12 -11.90 1.71
N TRP A 208 -4.76 -11.27 0.73
CA TRP A 208 -5.79 -11.85 -0.11
C TRP A 208 -5.23 -11.96 -1.54
N PRO A 209 -5.50 -12.96 -2.30
CA PRO A 209 -6.06 -14.26 -1.94
C PRO A 209 -5.11 -15.13 -1.10
N GLU A 210 -5.63 -16.25 -0.60
CA GLU A 210 -4.84 -17.21 0.18
C GLU A 210 -3.72 -17.84 -0.66
N LEU A 211 -2.57 -18.07 -0.03
CA LEU A 211 -1.45 -18.78 -0.65
C LEU A 211 -1.71 -20.29 -0.65
N SER A 212 -1.39 -20.97 -1.75
CA SER A 212 -1.48 -22.44 -1.84
C SER A 212 -0.56 -23.17 -0.85
N LYS A 213 0.53 -22.50 -0.43
CA LYS A 213 1.42 -22.87 0.67
C LYS A 213 1.77 -21.59 1.43
N PRO A 214 1.57 -21.55 2.75
CA PRO A 214 1.82 -20.34 3.52
C PRO A 214 3.32 -19.98 3.56
N VAL A 215 3.58 -18.70 3.78
CA VAL A 215 4.91 -18.18 4.17
C VAL A 215 5.10 -18.48 5.67
N PRO A 216 6.30 -18.87 6.14
CA PRO A 216 6.54 -19.05 7.56
C PRO A 216 6.19 -17.79 8.37
N PHE A 217 5.68 -17.99 9.58
CA PHE A 217 5.28 -16.89 10.45
C PHE A 217 6.44 -15.91 10.71
N GLY A 218 6.16 -14.63 10.68
CA GLY A 218 7.13 -13.56 10.92
C GLY A 218 7.97 -13.16 9.70
N GLU A 219 7.95 -13.94 8.62
CA GLU A 219 8.76 -13.64 7.42
C GLU A 219 8.19 -12.49 6.58
N MET A 220 6.87 -12.36 6.51
CA MET A 220 6.16 -11.29 5.80
C MET A 220 4.85 -10.98 6.49
N ILE A 221 4.51 -9.70 6.61
CA ILE A 221 3.23 -9.26 7.16
C ILE A 221 2.18 -9.28 6.05
N PRO A 222 1.04 -9.98 6.22
CA PRO A 222 -0.06 -9.90 5.27
C PRO A 222 -0.81 -8.56 5.41
N LEU A 223 -1.11 -7.93 4.27
CA LEU A 223 -1.90 -6.72 4.19
C LEU A 223 -3.16 -7.00 3.36
N TYR A 224 -4.26 -6.40 3.75
CA TYR A 224 -5.59 -6.67 3.20
C TYR A 224 -6.16 -5.44 2.49
N GLY A 225 -7.36 -5.57 1.94
CA GLY A 225 -8.10 -4.48 1.32
C GLY A 225 -9.58 -4.78 1.22
N ASP A 226 -10.29 -3.78 0.76
CA ASP A 226 -11.71 -3.87 0.41
C ASP A 226 -12.07 -2.71 -0.53
N TYR A 227 -13.11 -2.91 -1.32
CA TYR A 227 -13.62 -1.91 -2.26
C TYR A 227 -15.13 -1.82 -2.19
N ALA A 228 -15.69 -0.66 -2.50
CA ALA A 228 -17.13 -0.44 -2.57
C ALA A 228 -17.75 -0.91 -3.88
N ASP A 229 -16.97 -0.99 -4.94
CA ASP A 229 -17.30 -1.55 -6.27
C ASP A 229 -16.02 -1.95 -6.99
N GLY A 230 -16.11 -2.66 -8.11
CA GLY A 230 -14.97 -3.11 -8.90
C GLY A 230 -15.19 -2.99 -10.40
N PHE A 231 -14.25 -2.36 -11.13
CA PHE A 231 -14.28 -2.29 -12.58
C PHE A 231 -14.11 -3.68 -13.23
N TRP A 232 -13.54 -4.64 -12.52
CA TRP A 232 -13.35 -6.04 -12.97
C TRP A 232 -14.66 -6.82 -13.04
N GLU A 233 -15.72 -6.35 -12.38
CA GLU A 233 -17.04 -6.97 -12.43
C GLU A 233 -17.61 -6.93 -13.86
N ARG A 234 -18.01 -8.09 -14.37
CA ARG A 234 -18.55 -8.25 -15.72
C ARG A 234 -20.07 -8.17 -15.78
N SER A 235 -20.74 -8.41 -14.66
CA SER A 235 -22.17 -8.20 -14.55
C SER A 235 -22.47 -6.70 -14.52
N ILE A 236 -23.39 -6.25 -15.34
CA ILE A 236 -23.93 -4.88 -15.29
C ILE A 236 -25.13 -4.76 -14.35
N ALA A 237 -25.55 -5.89 -13.76
CA ALA A 237 -26.55 -5.86 -12.72
C ALA A 237 -25.94 -5.23 -11.46
N GLU A 238 -26.61 -4.31 -10.89
CA GLU A 238 -26.39 -3.60 -9.63
C GLU A 238 -24.94 -3.26 -9.23
N THR A 239 -24.67 -1.97 -9.15
CA THR A 239 -23.54 -1.41 -8.40
C THR A 239 -23.67 -1.79 -6.93
N ALA A 240 -22.55 -2.05 -6.25
CA ALA A 240 -22.50 -2.40 -4.84
C ALA A 240 -23.22 -3.70 -4.41
N GLY A 241 -23.47 -4.65 -5.30
CA GLY A 241 -24.04 -5.95 -4.95
C GLY A 241 -23.36 -6.63 -3.75
N ASN A 242 -22.43 -7.53 -4.00
CA ASN A 242 -21.64 -8.20 -2.95
C ASN A 242 -20.67 -7.25 -2.22
N TYR A 243 -20.27 -6.15 -2.86
CA TYR A 243 -19.38 -5.14 -2.28
C TYR A 243 -19.99 -4.40 -1.08
N TYR A 244 -21.32 -4.41 -0.93
CA TYR A 244 -22.00 -3.87 0.24
C TYR A 244 -21.47 -4.43 1.57
N LYS A 245 -20.94 -5.65 1.57
CA LYS A 245 -20.32 -6.26 2.75
C LYS A 245 -19.10 -5.48 3.27
N ALA A 246 -18.49 -4.63 2.43
CA ALA A 246 -17.40 -3.74 2.84
C ALA A 246 -17.82 -2.69 3.88
N PHE A 247 -19.12 -2.42 4.01
CA PHE A 247 -19.70 -1.46 4.94
C PHE A 247 -20.15 -2.08 6.28
N ASN A 248 -19.90 -3.37 6.50
CA ASN A 248 -20.24 -4.06 7.73
C ASN A 248 -18.99 -4.26 8.61
N PHE A 249 -19.13 -3.97 9.91
CA PHE A 249 -18.08 -4.26 10.88
C PHE A 249 -18.00 -5.77 11.11
N LYS A 250 -16.82 -6.36 10.91
CA LYS A 250 -16.61 -7.80 11.03
C LYS A 250 -15.15 -8.14 11.34
N ALA A 251 -14.94 -9.32 11.91
CA ALA A 251 -13.62 -9.84 12.19
C ALA A 251 -12.84 -10.27 10.93
N PHE A 252 -13.55 -10.61 9.87
CA PHE A 252 -12.95 -11.04 8.60
C PHE A 252 -12.20 -9.89 7.93
N ARG A 253 -10.91 -10.10 7.62
CA ARG A 253 -9.99 -9.05 7.19
C ARG A 253 -9.98 -8.84 5.68
N SER A 254 -10.28 -9.87 4.90
CA SER A 254 -10.25 -9.83 3.44
C SER A 254 -11.56 -9.34 2.84
N SER A 255 -11.56 -9.00 1.55
CA SER A 255 -12.78 -8.69 0.80
C SER A 255 -13.44 -9.98 0.34
N THR A 256 -14.68 -10.21 0.74
CA THR A 256 -15.47 -11.36 0.26
C THR A 256 -15.75 -11.26 -1.23
N ALA A 257 -16.04 -10.06 -1.73
CA ALA A 257 -16.35 -9.84 -3.14
C ALA A 257 -15.16 -10.23 -4.04
N ILE A 258 -13.98 -9.71 -3.75
CA ILE A 258 -12.75 -10.01 -4.51
C ILE A 258 -12.40 -11.49 -4.39
N ALA A 259 -12.51 -12.07 -3.20
CA ALA A 259 -12.25 -13.49 -3.00
C ALA A 259 -13.22 -14.36 -3.80
N THR A 260 -14.51 -14.02 -3.83
CA THR A 260 -15.52 -14.76 -4.61
C THR A 260 -15.26 -14.71 -6.10
N GLU A 261 -14.98 -13.53 -6.66
CA GLU A 261 -14.70 -13.36 -8.08
C GLU A 261 -13.39 -14.05 -8.51
N GLN A 262 -12.39 -13.99 -7.68
CA GLN A 262 -11.09 -14.53 -7.99
C GLN A 262 -10.93 -16.01 -7.61
N LEU A 263 -11.58 -16.48 -6.57
CA LEU A 263 -11.38 -17.81 -5.96
C LEU A 263 -12.61 -18.73 -6.05
N GLY A 264 -13.74 -18.22 -6.53
CA GLY A 264 -15.02 -18.90 -6.46
C GLY A 264 -15.74 -18.68 -5.12
N GLU A 265 -16.87 -19.31 -4.92
CA GLU A 265 -17.61 -19.23 -3.66
C GLU A 265 -16.76 -19.76 -2.49
N GLN A 266 -16.37 -18.87 -1.61
CA GLN A 266 -15.68 -19.20 -0.37
C GLN A 266 -16.42 -18.59 0.82
N GLU A 267 -16.53 -19.37 1.89
CA GLU A 267 -16.97 -18.85 3.18
C GLU A 267 -15.95 -17.82 3.70
N GLU A 268 -16.43 -16.80 4.40
CA GLU A 268 -15.59 -15.86 5.14
C GLU A 268 -14.86 -16.60 6.27
N LYS A 269 -13.69 -17.13 5.97
CA LYS A 269 -12.81 -17.78 6.96
C LYS A 269 -11.60 -16.89 7.22
N LEU A 270 -11.24 -16.76 8.49
CA LEU A 270 -9.92 -16.22 8.84
C LEU A 270 -8.88 -17.24 8.38
N ASN A 271 -7.83 -16.78 7.70
CA ASN A 271 -6.69 -17.64 7.43
C ASN A 271 -6.05 -18.05 8.75
N GLU A 272 -5.68 -19.31 8.88
CA GLU A 272 -5.02 -19.82 10.08
C GLU A 272 -3.74 -19.02 10.36
N GLY A 273 -3.64 -18.46 11.56
CA GLY A 273 -2.51 -17.66 12.01
C GLY A 273 -2.56 -16.16 11.67
N ASP A 274 -3.55 -15.70 10.90
CA ASP A 274 -3.69 -14.26 10.58
C ASP A 274 -3.93 -13.42 11.86
N GLU A 275 -4.56 -14.00 12.88
CA GLU A 275 -4.78 -13.35 14.18
C GLU A 275 -3.49 -13.07 14.95
N GLN A 276 -2.38 -13.69 14.58
CA GLN A 276 -1.06 -13.43 15.16
C GLN A 276 -0.36 -12.23 14.53
N TYR A 277 -0.83 -11.78 13.35
CA TYR A 277 -0.37 -10.57 12.70
C TYR A 277 -1.24 -9.37 13.03
N PRO A 278 -0.69 -8.16 13.02
CA PRO A 278 -1.51 -6.96 13.08
C PRO A 278 -2.44 -6.88 11.87
N TYR A 279 -3.64 -6.33 12.07
CA TYR A 279 -4.55 -6.09 10.96
C TYR A 279 -4.17 -4.80 10.25
N PHE A 280 -3.61 -4.92 9.05
CA PHE A 280 -3.22 -3.81 8.18
C PHE A 280 -3.91 -3.92 6.83
N THR A 281 -4.24 -2.78 6.22
CA THR A 281 -4.68 -2.73 4.83
C THR A 281 -3.59 -2.14 3.93
N CYS A 282 -3.61 -2.46 2.64
CA CYS A 282 -2.80 -1.80 1.61
C CYS A 282 -3.65 -1.37 0.41
N GLU A 283 -4.83 -1.93 0.28
CA GLU A 283 -5.74 -1.66 -0.84
C GLU A 283 -7.17 -1.44 -0.36
N LEU A 284 -7.35 -0.53 0.60
CA LEU A 284 -8.66 0.02 0.89
C LEU A 284 -9.02 1.03 -0.20
N GLY A 285 -10.13 0.83 -0.91
CA GLY A 285 -10.50 1.65 -2.04
C GLY A 285 -10.63 3.12 -1.68
N GLY A 286 -9.67 3.94 -2.13
CA GLY A 286 -9.78 5.39 -2.05
C GLY A 286 -10.74 5.96 -3.10
N GLY A 287 -11.02 5.17 -4.11
CA GLY A 287 -11.92 5.38 -5.23
C GLY A 287 -12.03 4.09 -6.02
N MET A 288 -12.34 4.18 -7.31
CA MET A 288 -12.37 3.05 -8.23
C MET A 288 -12.08 3.50 -9.66
N MET A 289 -11.30 2.71 -10.37
CA MET A 289 -11.03 2.95 -11.78
C MET A 289 -12.29 2.71 -12.62
N THR A 290 -12.38 3.40 -13.75
CA THR A 290 -13.38 3.13 -14.78
C THR A 290 -12.76 2.38 -15.94
N ALA A 291 -13.45 1.34 -16.41
CA ALA A 291 -13.10 0.62 -17.62
C ALA A 291 -14.12 0.90 -18.75
N TYR A 292 -13.81 0.56 -20.00
CA TYR A 292 -14.77 0.76 -21.10
C TYR A 292 -16.03 -0.09 -20.95
N HIS A 293 -15.90 -1.29 -20.35
CA HIS A 293 -17.04 -2.19 -20.14
C HIS A 293 -17.82 -1.90 -18.86
N ARG A 294 -17.22 -1.20 -17.87
CA ARG A 294 -17.86 -0.83 -16.62
C ARG A 294 -17.32 0.50 -16.10
N ARG A 295 -18.22 1.40 -15.75
CA ARG A 295 -17.89 2.75 -15.27
C ARG A 295 -18.56 2.99 -13.91
N PRO A 296 -18.05 2.38 -12.83
CA PRO A 296 -18.59 2.63 -11.50
C PRO A 296 -18.41 4.09 -11.12
N TYR A 297 -19.40 4.65 -10.47
CA TYR A 297 -19.30 5.92 -9.81
C TYR A 297 -19.33 5.72 -8.32
N LEU A 298 -18.30 6.18 -7.63
CA LEU A 298 -18.21 6.10 -6.18
C LEU A 298 -18.52 7.45 -5.56
N TYR A 299 -19.34 7.41 -4.52
CA TYR A 299 -19.57 8.58 -3.71
C TYR A 299 -18.41 8.79 -2.73
N PRO A 300 -18.12 10.05 -2.36
CA PRO A 300 -17.08 10.33 -1.36
C PRO A 300 -17.27 9.56 -0.05
N GLU A 301 -18.51 9.32 0.32
CA GLU A 301 -18.93 8.60 1.52
C GLU A 301 -18.55 7.11 1.46
N ASP A 302 -18.46 6.50 0.28
CA ASP A 302 -18.05 5.10 0.12
C ASP A 302 -16.65 4.87 0.73
N ALA A 303 -15.66 5.68 0.32
CA ALA A 303 -14.29 5.57 0.81
C ALA A 303 -14.21 5.88 2.32
N TYR A 304 -14.93 6.90 2.77
CA TYR A 304 -14.94 7.31 4.17
C TYR A 304 -15.59 6.28 5.09
N SER A 305 -16.75 5.73 4.68
CA SER A 305 -17.45 4.69 5.45
C SER A 305 -16.65 3.41 5.55
N MET A 306 -16.03 2.95 4.44
CA MET A 306 -15.14 1.79 4.49
C MET A 306 -13.96 2.02 5.44
N ALA A 307 -13.35 3.20 5.43
CA ALA A 307 -12.23 3.51 6.31
C ALA A 307 -12.63 3.45 7.80
N ILE A 308 -13.80 4.02 8.15
CA ILE A 308 -14.37 3.92 9.50
C ILE A 308 -14.61 2.44 9.87
N VAL A 309 -15.21 1.67 8.96
CA VAL A 309 -15.51 0.26 9.19
C VAL A 309 -14.23 -0.55 9.42
N LYS A 310 -13.19 -0.36 8.60
CA LYS A 310 -11.92 -1.08 8.78
C LYS A 310 -11.23 -0.69 10.08
N LEU A 311 -11.19 0.60 10.41
CA LEU A 311 -10.62 1.07 11.68
C LEU A 311 -11.38 0.49 12.87
N GLY A 312 -12.71 0.55 12.85
CA GLY A 312 -13.58 -0.03 13.87
C GLY A 312 -13.48 -1.56 13.96
N SER A 313 -13.17 -2.24 12.84
CA SER A 313 -12.97 -3.69 12.78
C SER A 313 -11.59 -4.14 13.25
N GLY A 314 -10.72 -3.23 13.70
CA GLY A 314 -9.44 -3.57 14.29
C GLY A 314 -8.23 -3.26 13.42
N SER A 315 -8.41 -2.67 12.23
CA SER A 315 -7.27 -2.26 11.40
C SER A 315 -6.49 -1.14 12.09
N ASN A 316 -5.19 -1.32 12.24
CA ASN A 316 -4.26 -0.37 12.85
C ASN A 316 -3.26 0.22 11.83
N LEU A 317 -3.50 0.01 10.57
CA LEU A 317 -2.90 0.72 9.46
C LEU A 317 -3.95 0.81 8.35
N LEU A 318 -4.39 2.02 8.02
CA LEU A 318 -5.26 2.25 6.87
C LEU A 318 -4.39 2.52 5.63
N GLY A 319 -4.36 1.55 4.73
CA GLY A 319 -3.65 1.63 3.46
C GLY A 319 -4.63 1.75 2.30
N TYR A 320 -4.58 2.86 1.58
CA TYR A 320 -5.52 3.18 0.49
C TYR A 320 -4.92 2.89 -0.88
N TYR A 321 -5.74 2.35 -1.76
CA TYR A 321 -5.47 2.18 -3.18
C TYR A 321 -6.64 2.70 -4.03
N MET A 322 -6.51 3.71 -4.88
CA MET A 322 -5.45 4.73 -4.92
C MET A 322 -5.81 5.88 -3.99
N TYR A 323 -4.80 6.53 -3.43
CA TYR A 323 -5.00 7.83 -2.77
C TYR A 323 -4.73 9.00 -3.73
N HIS A 324 -3.84 8.79 -4.68
CA HIS A 324 -3.52 9.73 -5.74
C HIS A 324 -3.60 9.04 -7.10
N GLY A 325 -4.38 9.58 -8.00
CA GLY A 325 -4.44 9.16 -9.40
C GLY A 325 -3.19 9.53 -10.18
N GLY A 326 -3.29 9.53 -11.49
CA GLY A 326 -2.21 9.95 -12.36
C GLY A 326 -2.51 9.71 -13.83
N THR A 327 -1.51 9.94 -14.68
CA THR A 327 -1.57 9.75 -16.12
C THR A 327 -0.59 8.67 -16.54
N ASN A 328 -1.07 7.65 -17.23
CA ASN A 328 -0.20 6.59 -17.75
C ASN A 328 0.87 7.18 -18.67
N PRO A 329 2.17 6.84 -18.47
CA PRO A 329 3.26 7.35 -19.31
C PRO A 329 3.18 6.78 -20.73
N ASP A 330 3.82 7.49 -21.67
CA ASP A 330 4.03 6.99 -23.01
C ASP A 330 5.12 5.91 -23.03
N GLY A 331 4.94 4.92 -23.89
CA GLY A 331 5.89 3.88 -24.20
C GLY A 331 5.85 3.54 -25.70
N LYS A 332 6.64 2.57 -26.14
CA LYS A 332 6.58 2.03 -27.50
C LYS A 332 5.28 1.27 -27.75
N THR A 333 4.72 0.67 -26.68
CA THR A 333 3.42 0.03 -26.65
C THR A 333 2.54 0.73 -25.63
N TRP A 334 1.26 0.36 -25.57
CA TRP A 334 0.40 0.79 -24.47
C TRP A 334 0.90 0.20 -23.17
N LEU A 335 1.23 1.03 -22.17
CA LEU A 335 1.72 0.59 -20.88
C LEU A 335 0.58 0.34 -19.88
N ASN A 336 -0.65 0.70 -20.21
CA ASN A 336 -1.84 0.39 -19.44
C ASN A 336 -2.40 -1.01 -19.75
N GLU A 337 -3.27 -1.51 -18.89
CA GLU A 337 -3.99 -2.75 -19.10
C GLU A 337 -5.11 -2.54 -20.12
N MET A 338 -5.03 -3.21 -21.25
CA MET A 338 -6.03 -3.17 -22.30
C MET A 338 -6.53 -4.58 -22.62
N GLN A 339 -7.81 -4.65 -23.02
CA GLN A 339 -8.36 -5.87 -23.60
C GLN A 339 -7.49 -6.35 -24.78
N ARG A 340 -7.25 -7.66 -24.87
CA ARG A 340 -6.50 -8.32 -25.97
C ARG A 340 -5.01 -8.04 -26.04
N THR A 341 -4.40 -7.40 -25.04
CA THR A 341 -2.94 -7.22 -25.09
C THR A 341 -2.18 -8.51 -24.85
N LEU A 342 -2.59 -9.32 -23.89
CA LEU A 342 -2.18 -10.71 -23.66
C LEU A 342 -3.33 -11.48 -23.01
N ALA A 343 -3.22 -12.81 -22.96
CA ALA A 343 -4.26 -13.68 -22.43
C ALA A 343 -4.71 -13.35 -20.98
N THR A 344 -3.84 -12.71 -20.20
CA THR A 344 -4.12 -12.29 -18.82
C THR A 344 -4.69 -10.88 -18.70
N ASN A 345 -4.69 -10.09 -19.77
CA ASN A 345 -5.11 -8.69 -19.77
C ASN A 345 -6.43 -8.54 -20.53
N TYR A 346 -7.52 -8.61 -19.82
CA TYR A 346 -8.87 -8.56 -20.38
C TYR A 346 -9.69 -7.35 -19.93
N ASN A 347 -9.13 -6.50 -19.09
CA ASN A 347 -9.77 -5.25 -18.71
C ASN A 347 -9.49 -4.17 -19.74
N ASP A 348 -10.54 -3.45 -20.13
CA ASP A 348 -10.49 -2.38 -21.13
C ASP A 348 -10.27 -1.05 -20.41
N MET A 349 -9.02 -0.79 -20.02
CA MET A 349 -8.67 0.41 -19.28
C MET A 349 -8.44 1.60 -20.23
N PRO A 350 -8.73 2.85 -19.79
CA PRO A 350 -8.36 4.04 -20.53
C PRO A 350 -6.85 4.12 -20.76
N VAL A 351 -6.46 4.58 -21.97
CA VAL A 351 -5.04 4.62 -22.37
C VAL A 351 -4.22 5.55 -21.48
N LYS A 352 -4.73 6.74 -21.22
CA LYS A 352 -4.02 7.79 -20.46
C LYS A 352 -4.51 7.98 -19.05
N ASN A 353 -5.81 8.06 -18.89
CA ASN A 353 -6.43 8.41 -17.60
C ASN A 353 -6.22 7.29 -16.57
N TYR A 354 -5.69 7.67 -15.43
CA TYR A 354 -5.66 6.85 -14.22
C TYR A 354 -6.11 7.68 -13.01
N ASP A 355 -7.22 8.40 -13.16
CA ASP A 355 -7.79 9.24 -12.09
C ASP A 355 -8.18 8.42 -10.86
N PHE A 356 -8.68 7.21 -11.06
CA PHE A 356 -9.15 6.28 -10.04
C PHE A 356 -10.28 6.83 -9.16
N GLN A 357 -10.85 7.99 -9.48
CA GLN A 357 -11.75 8.73 -8.58
C GLN A 357 -11.12 8.86 -7.17
N ALA A 358 -9.81 9.04 -7.12
CA ALA A 358 -9.02 9.03 -5.89
C ALA A 358 -9.22 10.32 -5.07
N PRO A 359 -8.87 10.34 -3.78
CA PRO A 359 -8.87 11.56 -2.96
C PRO A 359 -8.09 12.72 -3.58
N LEU A 360 -6.94 12.43 -4.20
CA LEU A 360 -6.23 13.30 -5.13
C LEU A 360 -6.37 12.68 -6.53
N GLY A 361 -7.11 13.33 -7.41
CA GLY A 361 -7.37 12.80 -8.75
C GLY A 361 -6.16 12.85 -9.68
N GLU A 362 -6.38 12.62 -10.99
CA GLU A 362 -5.32 12.51 -12.00
C GLU A 362 -4.30 13.64 -11.96
N PHE A 363 -4.76 14.87 -11.75
CA PHE A 363 -3.95 16.10 -11.72
C PHE A 363 -3.76 16.67 -10.31
N GLY A 364 -3.91 15.85 -9.28
CA GLY A 364 -3.77 16.26 -7.89
C GLY A 364 -4.89 17.20 -7.39
N GLN A 365 -6.03 17.21 -8.05
CA GLN A 365 -7.21 17.90 -7.56
C GLN A 365 -7.74 17.20 -6.29
N LYS A 366 -8.08 18.01 -5.27
CA LYS A 366 -8.61 17.52 -4.00
C LYS A 366 -10.11 17.25 -4.13
N ASN A 367 -10.49 15.98 -4.20
CA ASN A 367 -11.88 15.53 -4.23
C ASN A 367 -12.53 15.60 -2.82
N PRO A 368 -13.85 15.60 -2.68
CA PRO A 368 -14.52 15.76 -1.37
C PRO A 368 -14.08 14.77 -0.31
N HIS A 369 -13.85 13.50 -0.66
CA HIS A 369 -13.40 12.49 0.29
C HIS A 369 -11.96 12.69 0.78
N TYR A 370 -11.12 13.47 0.09
CA TYR A 370 -9.83 13.92 0.64
C TYR A 370 -10.03 14.64 2.00
N TYR A 371 -11.00 15.54 2.07
CA TYR A 371 -11.28 16.28 3.31
C TYR A 371 -11.98 15.43 4.36
N MET A 372 -12.82 14.48 3.94
CA MET A 372 -13.50 13.55 4.84
C MET A 372 -12.47 12.59 5.49
N LEU A 373 -11.64 11.96 4.70
CA LEU A 373 -10.59 11.05 5.15
C LEU A 373 -9.56 11.76 6.03
N ARG A 374 -9.21 13.01 5.71
CA ARG A 374 -8.29 13.82 6.52
C ARG A 374 -8.76 13.92 7.98
N LYS A 375 -10.06 14.06 8.24
CA LYS A 375 -10.59 14.10 9.62
C LYS A 375 -10.31 12.79 10.36
N LEU A 376 -10.52 11.65 9.69
CA LEU A 376 -10.22 10.34 10.26
C LEU A 376 -8.72 10.13 10.47
N HIS A 377 -7.90 10.58 9.53
CA HIS A 377 -6.45 10.49 9.65
C HIS A 377 -5.92 11.31 10.84
N LEU A 378 -6.44 12.53 11.05
CA LEU A 378 -6.09 13.34 12.22
C LEU A 378 -6.53 12.67 13.54
N PHE A 379 -7.71 12.05 13.56
CA PHE A 379 -8.12 11.22 14.69
C PHE A 379 -7.11 10.09 14.97
N MET A 380 -6.61 9.42 13.91
CA MET A 380 -5.60 8.37 14.07
C MET A 380 -4.25 8.92 14.57
N HIS A 381 -3.87 10.14 14.19
CA HIS A 381 -2.68 10.81 14.73
C HIS A 381 -2.82 11.09 16.22
N ASP A 382 -3.98 11.58 16.64
CA ASP A 382 -4.21 11.98 18.04
C ASP A 382 -4.42 10.79 18.95
N TRP A 383 -5.10 9.74 18.49
CA TRP A 383 -5.58 8.63 19.32
C TRP A 383 -5.00 7.26 18.95
N GLY A 384 -4.18 7.18 17.93
CA GLY A 384 -3.70 5.89 17.39
C GLY A 384 -2.91 5.06 18.41
N GLU A 385 -2.08 5.69 19.25
CA GLU A 385 -1.33 4.98 20.29
C GLU A 385 -2.25 4.31 21.31
N GLN A 386 -3.35 4.98 21.68
CA GLN A 386 -4.34 4.44 22.60
C GLN A 386 -5.24 3.41 21.93
N LEU A 387 -5.63 3.66 20.67
CA LEU A 387 -6.50 2.79 19.89
C LEU A 387 -5.83 1.46 19.55
N ALA A 388 -4.54 1.46 19.20
CA ALA A 388 -3.83 0.31 18.66
C ALA A 388 -3.95 -0.96 19.53
N PRO A 389 -3.80 -0.94 20.85
CA PRO A 389 -3.92 -2.15 21.67
C PRO A 389 -5.38 -2.53 22.02
N MET A 390 -6.37 -1.80 21.53
CA MET A 390 -7.79 -2.08 21.81
C MET A 390 -8.32 -3.13 20.82
N GLU A 391 -8.83 -4.23 21.34
CA GLU A 391 -9.48 -5.26 20.53
C GLU A 391 -10.88 -4.80 20.08
N ALA A 392 -11.31 -5.28 18.91
CA ALA A 392 -12.62 -4.96 18.37
C ALA A 392 -13.68 -5.94 18.89
N VAL A 393 -14.83 -5.41 19.29
CA VAL A 393 -16.02 -6.15 19.70
C VAL A 393 -17.15 -5.80 18.74
N PHE A 394 -17.86 -6.81 18.29
CA PHE A 394 -18.90 -6.70 17.27
C PHE A 394 -20.27 -7.08 17.82
N PRO A 395 -21.38 -6.61 17.21
CA PRO A 395 -22.72 -7.12 17.50
C PRO A 395 -22.82 -8.58 17.10
N CYS A 396 -23.83 -9.29 17.65
CA CYS A 396 -24.09 -10.70 17.31
C CYS A 396 -24.39 -10.89 15.81
N ARG A 397 -25.06 -9.91 15.18
CA ARG A 397 -25.32 -9.89 13.74
C ARG A 397 -24.33 -8.96 13.05
N GLN A 398 -23.45 -9.51 12.24
CA GLN A 398 -22.41 -8.78 11.51
C GLN A 398 -22.72 -8.66 10.01
N ASP A 399 -23.45 -9.59 9.43
CA ASP A 399 -23.83 -9.56 8.02
C ASP A 399 -25.22 -8.95 7.86
N ILE A 400 -25.27 -7.65 7.62
CA ILE A 400 -26.50 -6.89 7.44
C ILE A 400 -26.69 -6.67 5.95
N PRO A 401 -27.77 -7.16 5.34
CA PRO A 401 -28.03 -7.02 3.92
C PRO A 401 -28.17 -5.56 3.49
N LYS A 402 -27.89 -5.30 2.22
CA LYS A 402 -28.16 -4.00 1.59
C LYS A 402 -29.63 -3.61 1.76
N GLY A 403 -29.87 -2.38 2.20
CA GLY A 403 -31.21 -1.84 2.39
C GLY A 403 -31.91 -2.28 3.69
N ASP A 404 -31.24 -3.05 4.55
CA ASP A 404 -31.76 -3.33 5.89
C ASP A 404 -31.34 -2.22 6.85
N ASP A 405 -32.21 -1.24 7.06
CA ASP A 405 -32.02 -0.09 7.97
C ASP A 405 -32.53 -0.35 9.40
N SER A 406 -33.04 -1.56 9.66
CA SER A 406 -33.54 -1.95 10.97
C SER A 406 -32.45 -2.25 12.00
N PHE A 407 -31.21 -2.40 11.54
CA PHE A 407 -30.05 -2.70 12.39
C PHE A 407 -28.96 -1.62 12.27
N LEU A 408 -28.57 -1.07 13.40
CA LEU A 408 -27.40 -0.19 13.47
C LEU A 408 -26.11 -1.00 13.28
N ARG A 409 -25.27 -0.62 12.33
CA ARG A 409 -23.93 -1.19 12.14
C ARG A 409 -22.95 -0.49 13.06
N TRP A 410 -22.32 -1.25 13.95
CA TRP A 410 -21.40 -0.71 14.94
C TRP A 410 -20.31 -1.70 15.33
N SER A 411 -19.24 -1.18 15.89
CA SER A 411 -18.25 -1.92 16.66
C SER A 411 -17.73 -1.08 17.81
N VAL A 412 -17.12 -1.72 18.77
CA VAL A 412 -16.44 -1.05 19.90
C VAL A 412 -15.01 -1.55 19.96
N ARG A 413 -14.07 -0.64 20.07
CA ARG A 413 -12.69 -0.95 20.40
C ARG A 413 -12.43 -0.43 21.81
N SER A 414 -12.05 -1.33 22.73
CA SER A 414 -11.90 -0.96 24.12
C SER A 414 -10.78 -1.71 24.82
N LYS A 415 -10.24 -1.08 25.85
CA LYS A 415 -9.24 -1.65 26.75
C LYS A 415 -9.28 -0.91 28.09
N ASP A 416 -9.16 -1.64 29.19
CA ASP A 416 -9.02 -1.08 30.56
C ASP A 416 -10.09 -0.05 30.91
N GLY A 417 -11.35 -0.29 30.52
CA GLY A 417 -12.51 0.56 30.85
C GLY A 417 -12.67 1.82 30.02
N SER A 418 -11.83 2.03 28.99
CA SER A 418 -11.97 3.11 28.01
C SER A 418 -12.02 2.55 26.60
N GLY A 419 -12.55 3.34 25.64
CA GLY A 419 -12.69 2.86 24.27
C GLY A 419 -13.36 3.84 23.32
N PHE A 420 -13.52 3.37 22.08
CA PHE A 420 -14.13 4.09 20.98
C PHE A 420 -15.28 3.27 20.40
N ILE A 421 -16.40 3.93 20.16
CA ILE A 421 -17.56 3.35 19.47
C ILE A 421 -17.53 3.83 18.03
N PHE A 422 -17.55 2.90 17.09
CA PHE A 422 -17.63 3.16 15.67
C PHE A 422 -19.03 2.83 15.18
N ILE A 423 -19.62 3.75 14.45
CA ILE A 423 -20.98 3.61 13.91
C ILE A 423 -20.93 3.93 12.42
N ASN A 424 -21.54 3.07 11.62
CA ASN A 424 -21.74 3.29 10.20
C ASN A 424 -23.23 3.24 9.88
N ASN A 425 -23.77 4.40 9.48
CA ASN A 425 -25.17 4.52 9.07
C ASN A 425 -25.29 4.85 7.56
N TYR A 426 -24.26 4.49 6.78
CA TYR A 426 -24.20 4.71 5.33
C TYR A 426 -24.70 3.50 4.53
#